data_4c8d3b873f8202e283f27939c67078d7
#
_entry.id   4c8d3b873f8202e283f27939c67078d7
#
_cell.length_a   1.000
_cell.length_b   1.000
_cell.length_c   1.000
_cell.angle_alpha   90.00
_cell.angle_beta   90.00
_cell.angle_gamma   90.00
#
_symmetry.space_group_name_H-M   'P 1'
#
loop_
_entity.id
_entity.type
_entity.pdbx_description
1 polymer ?
#
loop_
_entity_poly.entity_id
_entity_poly.type
_entity_poly.pdbx_seq_one_letter_code
_entity_poly.pdbx_strand_id
1 'polypeptide(L)'
;MAYDFDLFVIGAGSGGVRAARFAAGFGAKVAVAESRYLGGTCVNVGCVPKKLLVYGAHVADELEQAAGFGWTLEEGHFDLGTLIANKNREIERLNGIYRNLLVNSGVTLLTGHARITAANEVEVEGQRYSAANILIATGGWPQVPDIPGKELAITSNEAFYLKDLPRRVLVVGGGYIAVEFAGIFQGLGAATTLLYRGDLFLRGFDGSVRTHLKEELEKRGMDLQFNADIQRIDKLDDGSLKATLKDGRELVADCVFYATGRRPMLDNLGLENTGVELDERGFIRVDEQYQTTAPSILAIGDVIGRVQLTPVALAEGMAVARRLFKPEQYRPVDYQNIPTAVFSQPPIGTVGLTEEQALQAGHKVQIFESRFRAMKLTLTDIQEKTLMKLVVDAETDKVLGCHMVGPDAGEIIQGLGIALKAGATKLQFDETIGVHPTAAEEFVTMRTVTR
;
A
#
# COMPACT_ATOMS: atom_id res chain seq x y z
N MET A 1 42.60 -0.76 0.90
CA MET A 1 42.23 -0.32 2.27
C MET A 1 40.99 -1.06 2.70
N ALA A 2 40.87 -1.47 3.95
CA ALA A 2 39.65 -2.09 4.46
C ALA A 2 38.60 -0.99 4.65
N TYR A 3 37.39 -1.22 4.22
CA TYR A 3 36.25 -0.32 4.46
C TYR A 3 35.80 -0.41 5.92
N ASP A 4 35.13 0.63 6.42
CA ASP A 4 34.51 0.62 7.74
C ASP A 4 33.36 -0.39 7.80
N PHE A 5 32.61 -0.56 6.68
CA PHE A 5 31.49 -1.49 6.54
C PHE A 5 31.55 -2.22 5.20
N ASP A 6 31.07 -3.48 5.18
CA ASP A 6 30.83 -4.25 3.97
C ASP A 6 29.57 -3.75 3.24
N LEU A 7 28.56 -3.31 4.03
CA LEU A 7 27.31 -2.74 3.55
C LEU A 7 26.89 -1.56 4.41
N PHE A 8 26.63 -0.42 3.77
CA PHE A 8 26.01 0.74 4.40
C PHE A 8 24.61 0.92 3.81
N VAL A 9 23.56 0.84 4.65
CA VAL A 9 22.15 0.97 4.24
C VAL A 9 21.65 2.36 4.62
N ILE A 10 21.08 3.07 3.64
CA ILE A 10 20.44 4.38 3.84
C ILE A 10 18.93 4.18 3.86
N GLY A 11 18.35 4.31 5.05
CA GLY A 11 16.94 4.11 5.34
C GLY A 11 16.63 2.79 6.05
N ALA A 12 15.98 2.88 7.21
CA ALA A 12 15.53 1.75 8.02
C ALA A 12 14.03 1.43 7.80
N GLY A 13 13.57 1.54 6.56
CA GLY A 13 12.27 1.03 6.13
C GLY A 13 12.29 -0.50 5.94
N SER A 14 11.20 -1.05 5.40
CA SER A 14 10.99 -2.50 5.26
C SER A 14 12.15 -3.19 4.53
N GLY A 15 12.55 -2.67 3.36
CA GLY A 15 13.64 -3.23 2.56
C GLY A 15 15.00 -3.10 3.24
N GLY A 16 15.32 -1.90 3.77
CA GLY A 16 16.60 -1.61 4.42
C GLY A 16 16.82 -2.45 5.67
N VAL A 17 15.84 -2.56 6.55
CA VAL A 17 15.92 -3.42 7.76
C VAL A 17 16.10 -4.88 7.38
N ARG A 18 15.38 -5.36 6.37
CA ARG A 18 15.51 -6.74 5.88
C ARG A 18 16.91 -7.00 5.34
N ALA A 19 17.41 -6.16 4.44
CA ALA A 19 18.73 -6.29 3.84
C ALA A 19 19.83 -6.26 4.90
N ALA A 20 19.80 -5.28 5.81
CA ALA A 20 20.80 -5.11 6.85
C ALA A 20 20.89 -6.31 7.79
N ARG A 21 19.75 -6.78 8.31
CA ARG A 21 19.70 -7.91 9.23
C ARG A 21 20.23 -9.20 8.62
N PHE A 22 19.82 -9.50 7.37
CA PHE A 22 20.26 -10.72 6.71
C PHE A 22 21.74 -10.64 6.28
N ALA A 23 22.20 -9.48 5.79
CA ALA A 23 23.62 -9.29 5.51
C ALA A 23 24.47 -9.48 6.77
N ALA A 24 24.09 -8.89 7.90
CA ALA A 24 24.78 -9.10 9.17
C ALA A 24 24.71 -10.57 9.63
N GLY A 25 23.57 -11.25 9.49
CA GLY A 25 23.42 -12.66 9.75
C GLY A 25 24.28 -13.59 8.86
N PHE A 26 24.69 -13.09 7.69
CA PHE A 26 25.65 -13.77 6.80
C PHE A 26 27.11 -13.42 7.11
N GLY A 27 27.35 -12.64 8.16
CA GLY A 27 28.70 -12.30 8.64
C GLY A 27 29.25 -10.96 8.14
N ALA A 28 28.46 -10.18 7.40
CA ALA A 28 28.88 -8.86 6.96
C ALA A 28 28.88 -7.82 8.09
N LYS A 29 29.82 -6.87 8.05
CA LYS A 29 29.82 -5.69 8.91
C LYS A 29 28.89 -4.63 8.30
N VAL A 30 27.77 -4.36 8.96
CA VAL A 30 26.66 -3.57 8.40
C VAL A 30 26.37 -2.33 9.25
N ALA A 31 26.19 -1.17 8.59
CA ALA A 31 25.57 0.01 9.19
C ALA A 31 24.21 0.32 8.52
N VAL A 32 23.31 0.90 9.31
CA VAL A 32 22.04 1.49 8.84
C VAL A 32 21.95 2.91 9.37
N ALA A 33 21.69 3.88 8.47
CA ALA A 33 21.36 5.24 8.84
C ALA A 33 19.86 5.50 8.67
N GLU A 34 19.22 6.10 9.69
CA GLU A 34 17.81 6.50 9.66
C GLU A 34 17.63 7.89 10.25
N SER A 35 16.95 8.77 9.52
CA SER A 35 16.76 10.17 9.91
C SER A 35 15.41 10.48 10.57
N ARG A 36 14.45 9.55 10.50
CA ARG A 36 13.07 9.80 10.95
C ARG A 36 12.61 8.78 11.99
N TYR A 37 12.29 7.58 11.55
CA TYR A 37 11.76 6.54 12.43
C TYR A 37 12.02 5.13 11.88
N LEU A 38 12.32 4.21 12.76
CA LEU A 38 12.58 2.81 12.43
C LEU A 38 11.31 2.10 11.93
N GLY A 39 11.47 1.21 10.95
CA GLY A 39 10.35 0.55 10.27
C GLY A 39 9.79 1.34 9.08
N GLY A 40 10.25 2.59 8.90
CA GLY A 40 9.89 3.44 7.75
C GLY A 40 8.41 3.76 7.62
N THR A 41 7.98 4.07 6.41
CA THR A 41 6.59 4.45 6.08
C THR A 41 5.59 3.40 6.53
N CYS A 42 5.83 2.12 6.26
CA CYS A 42 4.87 1.04 6.54
C CYS A 42 4.46 1.00 8.02
N VAL A 43 5.42 1.09 8.93
CA VAL A 43 5.16 1.01 10.38
C VAL A 43 4.59 2.31 10.92
N ASN A 44 5.06 3.47 10.45
CA ASN A 44 4.81 4.75 11.13
C ASN A 44 3.69 5.58 10.51
N VAL A 45 3.64 5.68 9.17
CA VAL A 45 2.70 6.52 8.41
C VAL A 45 2.19 5.79 7.15
N GLY A 46 1.91 4.50 7.26
CA GLY A 46 1.49 3.66 6.14
C GLY A 46 0.62 2.47 6.58
N CYS A 47 1.07 1.27 6.25
CA CYS A 47 0.28 0.04 6.35
C CYS A 47 -0.29 -0.23 7.75
N VAL A 48 0.56 -0.14 8.78
CA VAL A 48 0.15 -0.46 10.15
C VAL A 48 -0.86 0.55 10.70
N PRO A 49 -0.56 1.85 10.79
CA PRO A 49 -1.52 2.82 11.31
C PRO A 49 -2.78 2.90 10.44
N LYS A 50 -2.68 2.77 9.12
CA LYS A 50 -3.83 2.73 8.23
C LYS A 50 -4.76 1.56 8.58
N LYS A 51 -4.22 0.34 8.75
CA LYS A 51 -5.03 -0.83 9.07
C LYS A 51 -5.71 -0.70 10.44
N LEU A 52 -5.05 -0.07 11.42
CA LEU A 52 -5.66 0.24 12.72
C LEU A 52 -6.84 1.22 12.59
N LEU A 53 -6.73 2.24 11.72
CA LEU A 53 -7.85 3.15 11.44
C LEU A 53 -8.98 2.44 10.69
N VAL A 54 -8.67 1.53 9.75
CA VAL A 54 -9.67 0.69 9.06
C VAL A 54 -10.44 -0.16 10.07
N TYR A 55 -9.76 -0.77 11.04
CA TYR A 55 -10.45 -1.52 12.10
C TYR A 55 -11.36 -0.62 12.94
N GLY A 56 -10.91 0.62 13.26
CA GLY A 56 -11.77 1.60 13.94
C GLY A 56 -13.03 1.92 13.14
N ALA A 57 -12.93 2.09 11.82
CA ALA A 57 -14.06 2.30 10.94
C ALA A 57 -14.99 1.08 10.86
N HIS A 58 -14.44 -0.14 10.83
CA HIS A 58 -15.24 -1.38 10.83
C HIS A 58 -16.02 -1.59 12.14
N VAL A 59 -15.56 -1.07 13.29
CA VAL A 59 -16.35 -1.13 14.53
C VAL A 59 -17.70 -0.43 14.36
N ALA A 60 -17.77 0.69 13.63
CA ALA A 60 -19.04 1.35 13.34
C ALA A 60 -19.99 0.45 12.52
N ASP A 61 -19.45 -0.24 11.50
CA ASP A 61 -20.22 -1.22 10.70
C ASP A 61 -20.75 -2.38 11.59
N GLU A 62 -19.91 -2.90 12.52
CA GLU A 62 -20.33 -3.95 13.45
C GLU A 62 -21.46 -3.48 14.41
N LEU A 63 -21.38 -2.25 14.88
CA LEU A 63 -22.44 -1.66 15.74
C LEU A 63 -23.75 -1.51 14.96
N GLU A 64 -23.70 -1.05 13.71
CA GLU A 64 -24.88 -0.97 12.83
C GLU A 64 -25.53 -2.35 12.60
N GLN A 65 -24.70 -3.39 12.41
CA GLN A 65 -25.16 -4.76 12.15
C GLN A 65 -25.73 -5.44 13.40
N ALA A 66 -25.35 -5.01 14.60
CA ALA A 66 -25.61 -5.68 15.87
C ALA A 66 -27.11 -5.93 16.14
N ALA A 67 -27.99 -5.02 15.72
CA ALA A 67 -29.45 -5.15 15.90
C ALA A 67 -30.02 -6.38 15.18
N GLY A 68 -29.52 -6.70 13.98
CA GLY A 68 -29.89 -7.90 13.23
C GLY A 68 -29.58 -9.22 13.95
N PHE A 69 -28.61 -9.18 14.88
CA PHE A 69 -28.20 -10.31 15.70
C PHE A 69 -28.79 -10.28 17.13
N GLY A 70 -29.78 -9.41 17.36
CA GLY A 70 -30.51 -9.32 18.63
C GLY A 70 -29.82 -8.47 19.70
N TRP A 71 -28.80 -7.69 19.37
CA TRP A 71 -28.15 -6.76 20.31
C TRP A 71 -28.85 -5.40 20.26
N THR A 72 -29.22 -4.89 21.42
CA THR A 72 -29.67 -3.50 21.60
C THR A 72 -28.51 -2.71 22.17
N LEU A 73 -28.05 -1.72 21.44
CA LEU A 73 -26.94 -0.87 21.84
C LEU A 73 -27.46 0.57 22.08
N GLU A 74 -26.92 1.23 23.09
CA GLU A 74 -27.04 2.69 23.21
C GLU A 74 -26.17 3.34 22.11
N GLU A 75 -26.50 4.59 21.73
CA GLU A 75 -25.69 5.33 20.74
C GLU A 75 -24.24 5.40 21.20
N GLY A 76 -23.35 4.81 20.39
CA GLY A 76 -21.91 4.86 20.61
C GLY A 76 -21.36 6.26 20.30
N HIS A 77 -20.39 6.70 21.08
CA HIS A 77 -19.61 7.91 20.78
C HIS A 77 -18.21 7.52 20.34
N PHE A 78 -17.82 7.99 19.13
CA PHE A 78 -16.47 7.78 18.62
C PHE A 78 -15.56 8.97 18.97
N ASP A 79 -14.40 8.68 19.55
CA ASP A 79 -13.33 9.66 19.83
C ASP A 79 -12.05 9.31 19.05
N LEU A 80 -11.77 10.13 18.04
CA LEU A 80 -10.55 9.98 17.23
C LEU A 80 -9.28 10.12 18.07
N GLY A 81 -9.29 11.03 19.07
CA GLY A 81 -8.14 11.25 19.94
C GLY A 81 -7.70 9.99 20.67
N THR A 82 -8.66 9.23 21.19
CA THR A 82 -8.41 7.91 21.83
C THR A 82 -7.82 6.90 20.84
N LEU A 83 -8.39 6.78 19.63
CA LEU A 83 -7.87 5.87 18.61
C LEU A 83 -6.44 6.24 18.21
N ILE A 84 -6.17 7.52 17.97
CA ILE A 84 -4.82 8.01 17.61
C ILE A 84 -3.83 7.77 18.76
N ALA A 85 -4.21 8.02 20.02
CA ALA A 85 -3.34 7.76 21.16
C ALA A 85 -2.99 6.27 21.30
N ASN A 86 -3.97 5.38 21.13
CA ASN A 86 -3.76 3.93 21.16
C ASN A 86 -2.85 3.48 20.01
N LYS A 87 -3.13 3.95 18.80
CA LYS A 87 -2.28 3.71 17.63
C LYS A 87 -0.84 4.19 17.86
N ASN A 88 -0.64 5.40 18.43
CA ASN A 88 0.69 5.92 18.68
C ASN A 88 1.49 5.03 19.65
N ARG A 89 0.88 4.54 20.73
CA ARG A 89 1.53 3.60 21.66
C ARG A 89 1.97 2.30 20.95
N GLU A 90 1.13 1.77 20.07
CA GLU A 90 1.49 0.58 19.30
C GLU A 90 2.64 0.84 18.32
N ILE A 91 2.64 1.98 17.63
CA ILE A 91 3.74 2.37 16.74
C ILE A 91 5.05 2.54 17.51
N GLU A 92 5.03 3.17 18.68
CA GLU A 92 6.22 3.30 19.55
C GLU A 92 6.74 1.93 19.98
N ARG A 93 5.87 1.02 20.39
CA ARG A 93 6.23 -0.37 20.71
C ARG A 93 6.92 -1.06 19.53
N LEU A 94 6.38 -0.90 18.33
CA LEU A 94 6.95 -1.47 17.10
C LEU A 94 8.31 -0.85 16.78
N ASN A 95 8.49 0.46 16.93
CA ASN A 95 9.80 1.10 16.74
C ASN A 95 10.86 0.50 17.68
N GLY A 96 10.51 0.21 18.92
CA GLY A 96 11.37 -0.51 19.86
C GLY A 96 11.75 -1.91 19.37
N ILE A 97 10.80 -2.65 18.82
CA ILE A 97 11.05 -3.97 18.20
C ILE A 97 12.02 -3.84 17.02
N TYR A 98 11.81 -2.89 16.11
CA TYR A 98 12.70 -2.69 14.96
C TYR A 98 14.11 -2.32 15.37
N ARG A 99 14.28 -1.48 16.42
CA ARG A 99 15.58 -1.21 17.03
C ARG A 99 16.26 -2.48 17.51
N ASN A 100 15.56 -3.28 18.31
CA ASN A 100 16.09 -4.53 18.86
C ASN A 100 16.44 -5.54 17.75
N LEU A 101 15.64 -5.62 16.70
CA LEU A 101 15.91 -6.48 15.54
C LEU A 101 17.23 -6.11 14.84
N LEU A 102 17.55 -4.84 14.69
CA LEU A 102 18.80 -4.38 14.10
C LEU A 102 19.98 -4.61 15.04
N VAL A 103 19.90 -4.12 16.27
CA VAL A 103 20.99 -4.20 17.27
C VAL A 103 21.34 -5.65 17.58
N ASN A 104 20.34 -6.51 17.83
CA ASN A 104 20.56 -7.94 18.14
C ASN A 104 21.13 -8.72 16.95
N SER A 105 21.01 -8.19 15.73
CA SER A 105 21.65 -8.79 14.55
C SER A 105 23.09 -8.28 14.34
N GLY A 106 23.62 -7.43 15.23
CA GLY A 106 24.98 -6.85 15.12
C GLY A 106 25.09 -5.69 14.14
N VAL A 107 23.95 -5.08 13.73
CA VAL A 107 23.94 -3.94 12.85
C VAL A 107 24.28 -2.65 13.63
N THR A 108 25.19 -1.85 13.12
CA THR A 108 25.47 -0.50 13.63
C THR A 108 24.35 0.45 13.21
N LEU A 109 23.57 0.93 14.16
CA LEU A 109 22.47 1.86 13.90
C LEU A 109 22.93 3.30 14.12
N LEU A 110 22.86 4.11 13.05
CA LEU A 110 23.19 5.54 13.05
C LEU A 110 21.90 6.35 12.94
N THR A 111 21.70 7.30 13.83
CA THR A 111 20.56 8.23 13.76
C THR A 111 21.02 9.51 13.08
N GLY A 112 20.35 9.90 12.02
CA GLY A 112 20.65 11.11 11.27
C GLY A 112 20.45 10.95 9.78
N HIS A 113 20.52 12.07 9.07
CA HIS A 113 20.41 12.11 7.63
C HIS A 113 21.73 11.63 6.99
N ALA A 114 21.65 10.62 6.14
CA ALA A 114 22.80 10.12 5.40
C ALA A 114 22.89 10.77 4.02
N ARG A 115 24.08 11.23 3.66
CA ARG A 115 24.42 11.77 2.35
C ARG A 115 25.58 11.01 1.74
N ILE A 116 25.48 10.62 0.49
CA ILE A 116 26.57 9.99 -0.25
C ILE A 116 27.53 11.10 -0.70
N THR A 117 28.78 11.03 -0.27
CA THR A 117 29.82 12.01 -0.58
C THR A 117 30.77 11.55 -1.67
N ALA A 118 30.89 10.22 -1.86
CA ALA A 118 31.65 9.60 -2.94
C ALA A 118 31.13 8.18 -3.21
N ALA A 119 31.63 7.51 -4.22
CA ALA A 119 31.21 6.16 -4.64
C ALA A 119 31.17 5.11 -3.50
N ASN A 120 32.05 5.26 -2.50
CA ASN A 120 32.17 4.33 -1.37
C ASN A 120 32.17 5.07 0.00
N GLU A 121 31.64 6.28 0.05
CA GLU A 121 31.64 7.11 1.27
C GLU A 121 30.25 7.70 1.52
N VAL A 122 29.80 7.58 2.78
CA VAL A 122 28.54 8.15 3.28
C VAL A 122 28.85 9.01 4.50
N GLU A 123 28.26 10.21 4.55
CA GLU A 123 28.32 11.10 5.69
C GLU A 123 26.99 11.06 6.46
N VAL A 124 27.06 10.93 7.78
CA VAL A 124 25.90 11.02 8.68
C VAL A 124 26.27 12.00 9.79
N GLU A 125 25.48 13.09 9.91
CA GLU A 125 25.69 14.12 10.95
C GLU A 125 27.15 14.63 11.03
N GLY A 126 27.80 14.83 9.87
CA GLY A 126 29.16 15.33 9.76
C GLY A 126 30.28 14.27 9.94
N GLN A 127 29.91 13.03 10.26
CA GLN A 127 30.87 11.92 10.34
C GLN A 127 30.83 11.09 9.06
N ARG A 128 32.00 10.79 8.50
CA ARG A 128 32.18 10.02 7.28
C ARG A 128 32.48 8.56 7.58
N TYR A 129 31.92 7.70 6.75
CA TYR A 129 32.05 6.24 6.81
C TYR A 129 32.30 5.69 5.42
N SER A 130 33.27 4.79 5.31
CA SER A 130 33.56 4.09 4.08
C SER A 130 32.82 2.76 4.01
N ALA A 131 32.32 2.38 2.83
CA ALA A 131 31.60 1.13 2.65
C ALA A 131 31.96 0.47 1.29
N ALA A 132 32.09 -0.85 1.32
CA ALA A 132 32.28 -1.61 0.09
C ALA A 132 31.06 -1.50 -0.83
N ASN A 133 29.86 -1.54 -0.22
CA ASN A 133 28.58 -1.36 -0.90
C ASN A 133 27.69 -0.39 -0.14
N ILE A 134 26.95 0.45 -0.89
CA ILE A 134 25.93 1.35 -0.35
C ILE A 134 24.58 0.90 -0.88
N LEU A 135 23.58 0.71 -0.01
CA LEU A 135 22.22 0.36 -0.38
C LEU A 135 21.27 1.52 -0.09
N ILE A 136 20.69 2.08 -1.14
CA ILE A 136 19.66 3.12 -1.03
C ILE A 136 18.30 2.44 -0.84
N ALA A 137 17.66 2.68 0.32
CA ALA A 137 16.35 2.16 0.70
C ALA A 137 15.48 3.25 1.34
N THR A 138 15.57 4.47 0.79
CA THR A 138 14.93 5.69 1.34
C THR A 138 13.42 5.75 1.12
N GLY A 139 12.88 4.88 0.25
CA GLY A 139 11.44 4.77 0.02
C GLY A 139 10.85 5.92 -0.79
N GLY A 140 9.58 6.24 -0.54
CA GLY A 140 8.83 7.26 -1.26
C GLY A 140 8.15 8.27 -0.33
N TRP A 141 7.77 9.41 -0.89
CA TRP A 141 7.12 10.52 -0.19
C TRP A 141 5.81 10.90 -0.87
N PRO A 142 4.72 11.26 -0.13
CA PRO A 142 3.50 11.76 -0.73
C PRO A 142 3.75 12.97 -1.63
N GLN A 143 3.02 13.05 -2.74
CA GLN A 143 3.10 14.18 -3.66
C GLN A 143 1.78 14.94 -3.69
N VAL A 144 1.85 16.25 -3.45
CA VAL A 144 0.75 17.19 -3.63
C VAL A 144 1.05 18.01 -4.89
N PRO A 145 0.07 18.20 -5.79
CA PRO A 145 0.23 19.05 -6.96
C PRO A 145 0.61 20.48 -6.59
N ASP A 146 1.35 21.16 -7.47
CA ASP A 146 1.73 22.55 -7.29
C ASP A 146 0.58 23.48 -7.70
N ILE A 147 -0.33 23.72 -6.78
CA ILE A 147 -1.50 24.59 -6.93
C ILE A 147 -1.53 25.64 -5.83
N PRO A 148 -2.13 26.81 -6.05
CA PRO A 148 -2.35 27.81 -4.99
C PRO A 148 -3.11 27.20 -3.81
N GLY A 149 -2.59 27.40 -2.59
CA GLY A 149 -3.19 26.88 -1.36
C GLY A 149 -2.87 25.41 -1.04
N LYS A 150 -1.91 24.78 -1.74
CA LYS A 150 -1.50 23.39 -1.47
C LYS A 150 -1.03 23.15 -0.05
N GLU A 151 -0.50 24.17 0.61
CA GLU A 151 -0.04 24.14 2.01
C GLU A 151 -1.18 24.01 3.02
N LEU A 152 -2.43 24.24 2.62
CA LEU A 152 -3.63 24.03 3.42
C LEU A 152 -4.10 22.58 3.43
N ALA A 153 -3.62 21.79 2.48
CA ALA A 153 -3.98 20.38 2.36
C ALA A 153 -3.07 19.50 3.21
N ILE A 154 -3.57 18.33 3.58
CA ILE A 154 -2.81 17.29 4.27
C ILE A 154 -2.58 16.08 3.35
N THR A 155 -1.64 15.23 3.73
CA THR A 155 -1.39 13.92 3.14
C THR A 155 -1.62 12.81 4.17
N SER A 156 -1.30 11.56 3.81
CA SER A 156 -1.31 10.44 4.77
C SER A 156 -0.37 10.66 5.96
N ASN A 157 0.70 11.44 5.80
CA ASN A 157 1.61 11.73 6.89
C ASN A 157 0.94 12.50 8.03
N GLU A 158 0.14 13.50 7.72
CA GLU A 158 -0.55 14.35 8.69
C GLU A 158 -1.85 13.68 9.18
N ALA A 159 -2.53 12.93 8.30
CA ALA A 159 -3.81 12.29 8.64
C ALA A 159 -3.70 11.32 9.82
N PHE A 160 -2.56 10.66 9.98
CA PHE A 160 -2.32 9.76 11.13
C PHE A 160 -2.14 10.48 12.48
N TYR A 161 -2.12 11.81 12.49
CA TYR A 161 -1.93 12.62 13.69
C TYR A 161 -3.02 13.67 13.88
N LEU A 162 -4.14 13.55 13.18
CA LEU A 162 -5.31 14.40 13.40
C LEU A 162 -5.77 14.29 14.85
N LYS A 163 -6.08 15.43 15.46
CA LYS A 163 -6.56 15.49 16.84
C LYS A 163 -8.06 15.20 16.94
N ASP A 164 -8.80 15.75 15.97
CA ASP A 164 -10.25 15.66 15.90
C ASP A 164 -10.65 15.12 14.53
N LEU A 165 -11.78 14.43 14.44
CA LEU A 165 -12.34 13.99 13.17
C LEU A 165 -12.94 15.20 12.44
N PRO A 166 -12.44 15.56 11.24
CA PRO A 166 -13.06 16.60 10.44
C PRO A 166 -14.49 16.22 10.06
N ARG A 167 -15.41 17.15 10.10
CA ARG A 167 -16.83 16.88 9.76
C ARG A 167 -17.00 16.61 8.27
N ARG A 168 -16.30 17.37 7.41
CA ARG A 168 -16.34 17.28 5.96
C ARG A 168 -14.92 17.07 5.43
N VAL A 169 -14.70 15.98 4.71
CA VAL A 169 -13.38 15.65 4.15
C VAL A 169 -13.48 15.54 2.63
N LEU A 170 -12.62 16.27 1.95
CA LEU A 170 -12.42 16.14 0.51
C LEU A 170 -11.14 15.32 0.27
N VAL A 171 -11.31 14.08 -0.15
CA VAL A 171 -10.20 13.17 -0.49
C VAL A 171 -9.90 13.27 -1.97
N VAL A 172 -8.67 13.64 -2.33
CA VAL A 172 -8.25 13.87 -3.71
C VAL A 172 -7.29 12.78 -4.17
N GLY A 173 -7.72 12.00 -5.16
CA GLY A 173 -6.93 10.91 -5.73
C GLY A 173 -7.79 9.73 -6.15
N GLY A 174 -7.23 8.84 -6.97
CA GLY A 174 -7.90 7.64 -7.45
C GLY A 174 -7.08 6.35 -7.23
N GLY A 175 -6.01 6.43 -6.46
CA GLY A 175 -5.21 5.26 -6.05
C GLY A 175 -5.76 4.60 -4.77
N TYR A 176 -5.14 3.48 -4.38
CA TYR A 176 -5.58 2.72 -3.20
C TYR A 176 -5.55 3.55 -1.90
N ILE A 177 -4.57 4.45 -1.73
CA ILE A 177 -4.49 5.33 -0.56
C ILE A 177 -5.72 6.24 -0.46
N ALA A 178 -6.15 6.84 -1.59
CA ALA A 178 -7.32 7.70 -1.62
C ALA A 178 -8.60 6.93 -1.25
N VAL A 179 -8.80 5.77 -1.85
CA VAL A 179 -9.99 4.93 -1.62
C VAL A 179 -10.04 4.42 -0.17
N GLU A 180 -8.90 3.99 0.38
CA GLU A 180 -8.80 3.53 1.76
C GLU A 180 -9.10 4.65 2.77
N PHE A 181 -8.49 5.83 2.60
CA PHE A 181 -8.74 6.97 3.49
C PHE A 181 -10.16 7.53 3.36
N ALA A 182 -10.73 7.52 2.14
CA ALA A 182 -12.13 7.88 1.96
C ALA A 182 -13.05 6.95 2.78
N GLY A 183 -12.82 5.64 2.71
CA GLY A 183 -13.53 4.66 3.53
C GLY A 183 -13.31 4.84 5.03
N ILE A 184 -12.07 5.14 5.46
CA ILE A 184 -11.75 5.40 6.86
C ILE A 184 -12.52 6.62 7.38
N PHE A 185 -12.41 7.78 6.70
CA PHE A 185 -13.08 8.99 7.14
C PHE A 185 -14.60 8.82 7.19
N GLN A 186 -15.19 8.24 6.15
CA GLN A 186 -16.62 7.96 6.11
C GLN A 186 -17.04 6.99 7.22
N GLY A 187 -16.35 5.87 7.38
CA GLY A 187 -16.67 4.86 8.38
C GLY A 187 -16.51 5.36 9.83
N LEU A 188 -15.66 6.38 10.05
CA LEU A 188 -15.54 7.06 11.35
C LEU A 188 -16.56 8.18 11.55
N GLY A 189 -17.40 8.49 10.55
CA GLY A 189 -18.52 9.43 10.66
C GLY A 189 -18.33 10.80 9.98
N ALA A 190 -17.25 10.99 9.20
CA ALA A 190 -17.06 12.21 8.41
C ALA A 190 -17.88 12.18 7.11
N ALA A 191 -18.52 13.29 6.74
CA ALA A 191 -19.06 13.47 5.39
C ALA A 191 -17.91 13.53 4.39
N THR A 192 -17.78 12.49 3.54
CA THR A 192 -16.60 12.30 2.70
C THR A 192 -16.96 12.39 1.23
N THR A 193 -16.23 13.26 0.52
CA THR A 193 -16.25 13.33 -0.95
C THR A 193 -14.92 12.79 -1.50
N LEU A 194 -14.97 11.78 -2.37
CA LEU A 194 -13.80 11.27 -3.11
C LEU A 194 -13.76 11.92 -4.49
N LEU A 195 -12.74 12.71 -4.74
CA LEU A 195 -12.55 13.47 -5.96
C LEU A 195 -11.42 12.88 -6.78
N TYR A 196 -11.70 12.53 -8.03
CA TYR A 196 -10.72 11.95 -8.92
C TYR A 196 -10.79 12.55 -10.34
N ARG A 197 -9.63 12.89 -10.90
CA ARG A 197 -9.51 13.50 -12.23
C ARG A 197 -9.80 12.57 -13.40
N GLY A 198 -9.87 11.25 -13.19
CA GLY A 198 -10.20 10.25 -14.20
C GLY A 198 -11.63 9.74 -14.07
N ASP A 199 -12.01 8.83 -14.97
CA ASP A 199 -13.38 8.31 -15.08
C ASP A 199 -13.76 7.34 -13.94
N LEU A 200 -12.78 6.59 -13.40
CA LEU A 200 -12.99 5.62 -12.34
C LEU A 200 -11.68 5.34 -11.60
N PHE A 201 -11.73 5.29 -10.27
CA PHE A 201 -10.59 5.06 -9.39
C PHE A 201 -9.93 3.66 -9.62
N LEU A 202 -8.81 3.39 -8.91
CA LEU A 202 -8.07 2.12 -8.92
C LEU A 202 -7.66 1.67 -10.34
N ARG A 203 -7.09 2.60 -11.12
CA ARG A 203 -6.55 2.29 -12.44
C ARG A 203 -5.54 1.14 -12.35
N GLY A 204 -5.68 0.14 -13.22
CA GLY A 204 -4.84 -1.07 -13.24
C GLY A 204 -5.43 -2.25 -12.47
N PHE A 205 -6.49 -2.05 -11.68
CA PHE A 205 -7.31 -3.12 -11.15
C PHE A 205 -8.36 -3.58 -12.19
N ASP A 206 -8.88 -4.78 -12.01
CA ASP A 206 -9.90 -5.36 -12.88
C ASP A 206 -11.16 -4.49 -12.97
N GLY A 207 -11.73 -4.33 -14.18
CA GLY A 207 -12.86 -3.46 -14.43
C GLY A 207 -14.10 -3.81 -13.63
N SER A 208 -14.42 -5.12 -13.47
CA SER A 208 -15.55 -5.57 -12.66
C SER A 208 -15.37 -5.17 -11.18
N VAL A 209 -14.15 -5.32 -10.65
CA VAL A 209 -13.80 -4.94 -9.26
C VAL A 209 -13.99 -3.44 -9.03
N ARG A 210 -13.47 -2.61 -9.93
CA ARG A 210 -13.57 -1.14 -9.86
C ARG A 210 -15.01 -0.66 -9.90
N THR A 211 -15.78 -1.20 -10.84
CA THR A 211 -17.20 -0.84 -11.00
C THR A 211 -18.02 -1.29 -9.79
N HIS A 212 -17.80 -2.52 -9.33
CA HIS A 212 -18.52 -3.04 -8.17
C HIS A 212 -18.22 -2.24 -6.90
N LEU A 213 -16.94 -1.91 -6.64
CA LEU A 213 -16.60 -1.09 -5.48
C LEU A 213 -17.25 0.29 -5.56
N LYS A 214 -17.30 0.92 -6.76
CA LYS A 214 -18.01 2.19 -6.95
C LYS A 214 -19.48 2.06 -6.53
N GLU A 215 -20.18 1.04 -7.01
CA GLU A 215 -21.57 0.77 -6.67
C GLU A 215 -21.77 0.62 -5.15
N GLU A 216 -20.87 -0.11 -4.48
CA GLU A 216 -20.97 -0.33 -3.02
C GLU A 216 -20.66 0.94 -2.22
N LEU A 217 -19.69 1.77 -2.64
CA LEU A 217 -19.40 3.04 -1.99
C LEU A 217 -20.56 4.05 -2.15
N GLU A 218 -21.21 4.09 -3.32
CA GLU A 218 -22.40 4.92 -3.57
C GLU A 218 -23.59 4.48 -2.69
N LYS A 219 -23.82 3.17 -2.51
CA LYS A 219 -24.84 2.64 -1.59
C LYS A 219 -24.59 3.05 -0.14
N ARG A 220 -23.32 3.16 0.26
CA ARG A 220 -22.92 3.66 1.59
C ARG A 220 -23.00 5.19 1.71
N GLY A 221 -23.46 5.88 0.66
CA GLY A 221 -23.65 7.33 0.66
C GLY A 221 -22.36 8.14 0.47
N MET A 222 -21.28 7.56 -0.04
CA MET A 222 -20.08 8.29 -0.38
C MET A 222 -20.31 9.17 -1.63
N ASP A 223 -19.96 10.45 -1.53
CA ASP A 223 -19.98 11.35 -2.70
C ASP A 223 -18.75 11.08 -3.58
N LEU A 224 -18.98 10.54 -4.78
CA LEU A 224 -17.94 10.21 -5.76
C LEU A 224 -17.96 11.22 -6.91
N GLN A 225 -16.89 12.02 -7.02
CA GLN A 225 -16.74 13.07 -8.05
C GLN A 225 -15.63 12.67 -9.02
N PHE A 226 -16.00 12.11 -10.18
CA PHE A 226 -15.09 11.75 -11.25
C PHE A 226 -14.91 12.91 -12.26
N ASN A 227 -13.85 12.83 -13.07
CA ASN A 227 -13.47 13.87 -14.03
C ASN A 227 -13.35 15.26 -13.38
N ALA A 228 -12.93 15.28 -12.11
CA ALA A 228 -12.85 16.47 -11.28
C ALA A 228 -11.44 16.64 -10.71
N ASP A 229 -10.90 17.85 -10.77
CA ASP A 229 -9.56 18.18 -10.30
C ASP A 229 -9.56 19.58 -9.66
N ILE A 230 -8.81 19.74 -8.58
CA ILE A 230 -8.72 21.00 -7.85
C ILE A 230 -7.75 21.94 -8.58
N GLN A 231 -8.15 23.19 -8.75
CA GLN A 231 -7.33 24.26 -9.28
C GLN A 231 -6.66 25.09 -8.19
N ARG A 232 -7.38 25.34 -7.07
CA ARG A 232 -6.87 26.10 -5.93
C ARG A 232 -7.64 25.75 -4.64
N ILE A 233 -7.02 26.04 -3.50
CA ILE A 233 -7.63 25.92 -2.18
C ILE A 233 -7.50 27.27 -1.48
N ASP A 234 -8.61 27.77 -0.92
CA ASP A 234 -8.65 29.00 -0.12
C ASP A 234 -9.13 28.68 1.28
N LYS A 235 -8.59 29.37 2.29
CA LYS A 235 -9.10 29.31 3.66
C LYS A 235 -10.20 30.36 3.84
N LEU A 236 -11.35 29.96 4.37
CA LEU A 236 -12.48 30.83 4.67
C LEU A 236 -12.38 31.41 6.10
N ASP A 237 -13.19 32.44 6.38
CA ASP A 237 -13.16 33.14 7.66
C ASP A 237 -13.56 32.25 8.85
N ASP A 238 -14.39 31.24 8.62
CA ASP A 238 -14.79 30.23 9.63
C ASP A 238 -13.75 29.12 9.84
N GLY A 239 -12.63 29.21 9.12
CA GLY A 239 -11.53 28.24 9.18
C GLY A 239 -11.69 27.03 8.24
N SER A 240 -12.84 26.86 7.59
CA SER A 240 -13.04 25.85 6.56
C SER A 240 -12.24 26.13 5.28
N LEU A 241 -12.13 25.16 4.40
CA LEU A 241 -11.39 25.24 3.15
C LEU A 241 -12.35 25.21 1.96
N LYS A 242 -12.16 26.13 1.03
CA LYS A 242 -12.86 26.16 -0.25
C LYS A 242 -11.95 25.65 -1.34
N ALA A 243 -12.29 24.52 -1.93
CA ALA A 243 -11.62 23.98 -3.11
C ALA A 243 -12.37 24.43 -4.37
N THR A 244 -11.70 25.18 -5.24
CA THR A 244 -12.21 25.55 -6.56
C THR A 244 -11.71 24.52 -7.57
N LEU A 245 -12.63 23.88 -8.30
CA LEU A 245 -12.32 22.88 -9.30
C LEU A 245 -11.99 23.55 -10.65
N LYS A 246 -11.32 22.80 -11.53
CA LYS A 246 -10.99 23.28 -12.90
C LYS A 246 -12.21 23.56 -13.77
N ASP A 247 -13.36 22.93 -13.47
CA ASP A 247 -14.64 23.18 -14.16
C ASP A 247 -15.45 24.35 -13.58
N GLY A 248 -14.90 25.04 -12.57
CA GLY A 248 -15.49 26.22 -11.94
C GLY A 248 -16.40 25.91 -10.75
N ARG A 249 -16.68 24.64 -10.43
CA ARG A 249 -17.41 24.26 -9.19
C ARG A 249 -16.58 24.60 -7.96
N GLU A 250 -17.27 24.87 -6.86
CA GLU A 250 -16.66 25.10 -5.55
C GLU A 250 -17.16 24.08 -4.54
N LEU A 251 -16.25 23.50 -3.76
CA LEU A 251 -16.54 22.56 -2.69
C LEU A 251 -15.98 23.12 -1.38
N VAL A 252 -16.75 23.01 -0.29
CA VAL A 252 -16.32 23.46 1.04
C VAL A 252 -16.11 22.24 1.92
N ALA A 253 -14.93 22.13 2.53
CA ALA A 253 -14.55 21.06 3.43
C ALA A 253 -13.79 21.59 4.66
N ASP A 254 -13.72 20.78 5.72
CA ASP A 254 -12.92 21.11 6.90
C ASP A 254 -11.49 20.55 6.76
N CYS A 255 -11.33 19.59 5.85
CA CYS A 255 -10.04 18.99 5.53
C CYS A 255 -9.97 18.64 4.04
N VAL A 256 -8.85 18.96 3.40
CA VAL A 256 -8.51 18.49 2.04
C VAL A 256 -7.34 17.55 2.15
N PHE A 257 -7.56 16.28 1.80
CA PHE A 257 -6.58 15.20 1.88
C PHE A 257 -6.11 14.79 0.48
N TYR A 258 -4.81 14.94 0.20
CA TYR A 258 -4.23 14.53 -1.07
C TYR A 258 -3.59 13.14 -1.02
N ALA A 259 -4.00 12.29 -1.97
CA ALA A 259 -3.42 10.97 -2.24
C ALA A 259 -3.20 10.76 -3.75
N THR A 260 -2.53 11.72 -4.38
CA THR A 260 -2.36 11.80 -5.85
C THR A 260 -1.08 11.15 -6.36
N GLY A 261 -0.39 10.42 -5.51
CA GLY A 261 0.81 9.67 -5.84
C GLY A 261 1.95 9.87 -4.85
N ARG A 262 3.07 9.17 -5.13
CA ARG A 262 4.29 9.21 -4.34
C ARG A 262 5.48 9.42 -5.27
N ARG A 263 6.46 10.21 -4.84
CA ARG A 263 7.76 10.38 -5.49
C ARG A 263 8.84 9.63 -4.73
N PRO A 264 9.95 9.24 -5.37
CA PRO A 264 11.10 8.69 -4.67
C PRO A 264 11.68 9.72 -3.70
N MET A 265 12.13 9.26 -2.53
CA MET A 265 12.70 10.12 -1.51
C MET A 265 14.22 10.22 -1.71
N LEU A 266 14.64 11.19 -2.51
CA LEU A 266 16.04 11.42 -2.93
C LEU A 266 16.60 12.76 -2.44
N ASP A 267 15.81 13.53 -1.69
CA ASP A 267 16.17 14.88 -1.26
C ASP A 267 17.47 14.85 -0.40
N ASN A 268 18.47 15.64 -0.78
CA ASN A 268 19.77 15.77 -0.12
C ASN A 268 20.57 14.46 0.02
N LEU A 269 20.27 13.44 -0.79
CA LEU A 269 20.94 12.14 -0.71
C LEU A 269 22.38 12.17 -1.26
N GLY A 270 22.74 13.19 -2.04
CA GLY A 270 24.08 13.34 -2.60
C GLY A 270 24.32 12.52 -3.87
N LEU A 271 23.26 12.21 -4.65
CA LEU A 271 23.37 11.45 -5.89
C LEU A 271 24.26 12.15 -6.93
N GLU A 272 24.35 13.48 -6.87
CA GLU A 272 25.23 14.31 -7.72
C GLU A 272 26.71 13.97 -7.56
N ASN A 273 27.11 13.35 -6.44
CA ASN A 273 28.48 12.89 -6.17
C ASN A 273 28.78 11.48 -6.69
N THR A 274 27.81 10.88 -7.39
CA THR A 274 27.86 9.49 -7.85
C THR A 274 27.56 9.41 -9.33
N GLY A 275 27.68 8.23 -9.91
CA GLY A 275 27.22 7.97 -11.28
C GLY A 275 25.80 7.39 -11.32
N VAL A 276 24.99 7.55 -10.29
CA VAL A 276 23.63 7.01 -10.23
C VAL A 276 22.70 7.81 -11.13
N GLU A 277 22.06 7.13 -12.07
CA GLU A 277 21.08 7.70 -13.00
C GLU A 277 19.63 7.47 -12.50
N LEU A 278 18.77 8.40 -12.89
CA LEU A 278 17.32 8.30 -12.66
C LEU A 278 16.59 7.95 -13.97
N ASP A 279 15.44 7.31 -13.86
CA ASP A 279 14.54 7.11 -14.99
C ASP A 279 13.76 8.41 -15.30
N GLU A 280 12.95 8.42 -16.38
CA GLU A 280 12.14 9.56 -16.82
C GLU A 280 11.09 9.98 -15.79
N ARG A 281 10.74 9.12 -14.84
CA ARG A 281 9.80 9.39 -13.74
C ARG A 281 10.50 9.85 -12.47
N GLY A 282 11.85 9.94 -12.47
CA GLY A 282 12.68 10.36 -11.35
C GLY A 282 13.03 9.25 -10.36
N PHE A 283 12.78 7.96 -10.66
CA PHE A 283 13.19 6.83 -9.83
C PHE A 283 14.63 6.40 -10.13
N ILE A 284 15.31 5.82 -9.15
CA ILE A 284 16.67 5.28 -9.34
C ILE A 284 16.62 4.11 -10.33
N ARG A 285 17.44 4.23 -11.38
CA ARG A 285 17.64 3.16 -12.36
C ARG A 285 18.43 2.02 -11.77
N VAL A 286 17.90 0.80 -11.85
CA VAL A 286 18.59 -0.42 -11.43
C VAL A 286 18.39 -1.54 -12.47
N ASP A 287 19.38 -2.43 -12.55
CA ASP A 287 19.27 -3.67 -13.29
C ASP A 287 18.38 -4.72 -12.54
N GLU A 288 18.32 -5.94 -13.08
CA GLU A 288 17.56 -7.05 -12.48
C GLU A 288 18.14 -7.51 -11.14
N GLN A 289 19.37 -7.11 -10.82
CA GLN A 289 20.08 -7.44 -9.60
C GLN A 289 20.14 -6.26 -8.61
N TYR A 290 19.33 -5.22 -8.83
CA TYR A 290 19.25 -4.00 -8.00
C TYR A 290 20.52 -3.14 -8.02
N GLN A 291 21.44 -3.38 -8.98
CA GLN A 291 22.62 -2.59 -9.18
C GLN A 291 22.26 -1.30 -9.90
N THR A 292 22.70 -0.15 -9.37
CA THR A 292 22.59 1.12 -10.09
C THR A 292 23.67 1.24 -11.16
N THR A 293 23.69 2.36 -11.89
CA THR A 293 24.78 2.71 -12.82
C THR A 293 26.11 2.95 -12.13
N ALA A 294 26.13 3.12 -10.80
CA ALA A 294 27.36 3.20 -9.97
C ALA A 294 27.67 1.82 -9.36
N PRO A 295 28.87 1.23 -9.60
CA PRO A 295 29.17 -0.17 -9.24
C PRO A 295 29.11 -0.52 -7.76
N SER A 296 29.32 0.45 -6.86
CA SER A 296 29.25 0.29 -5.39
C SER A 296 27.88 0.59 -4.80
N ILE A 297 26.91 1.05 -5.61
CA ILE A 297 25.61 1.55 -5.11
C ILE A 297 24.48 0.70 -5.66
N LEU A 298 23.65 0.20 -4.75
CA LEU A 298 22.41 -0.54 -5.04
C LEU A 298 21.21 0.25 -4.56
N ALA A 299 20.02 -0.07 -5.09
CA ALA A 299 18.77 0.54 -4.60
C ALA A 299 17.61 -0.46 -4.63
N ILE A 300 16.70 -0.36 -3.64
CA ILE A 300 15.51 -1.23 -3.50
C ILE A 300 14.30 -0.47 -2.95
N GLY A 301 13.14 -1.09 -3.09
CA GLY A 301 11.86 -0.59 -2.58
C GLY A 301 11.29 0.55 -3.41
N ASP A 302 10.47 1.41 -2.79
CA ASP A 302 9.73 2.46 -3.50
C ASP A 302 10.62 3.39 -4.33
N VAL A 303 11.88 3.56 -3.94
CA VAL A 303 12.85 4.46 -4.59
C VAL A 303 13.24 4.02 -6.01
N ILE A 304 13.01 2.74 -6.37
CA ILE A 304 13.26 2.22 -7.73
C ILE A 304 11.99 2.16 -8.61
N GLY A 305 10.82 2.49 -8.06
CA GLY A 305 9.57 2.64 -8.81
C GLY A 305 9.02 1.38 -9.50
N ARG A 306 9.43 0.18 -9.08
CA ARG A 306 8.87 -1.09 -9.58
C ARG A 306 7.50 -1.34 -8.93
N VAL A 307 7.40 -2.18 -7.92
CA VAL A 307 6.16 -2.47 -7.21
C VAL A 307 6.27 -1.95 -5.78
N GLN A 308 5.54 -0.88 -5.47
CA GLN A 308 5.63 -0.16 -4.20
C GLN A 308 4.79 -0.84 -3.11
N LEU A 309 5.21 -2.04 -2.70
CA LEU A 309 4.58 -2.85 -1.65
C LEU A 309 5.63 -3.31 -0.64
N THR A 310 5.26 -3.27 0.65
CA THR A 310 6.12 -3.74 1.74
C THR A 310 6.68 -5.15 1.52
N PRO A 311 5.89 -6.19 1.15
CA PRO A 311 6.42 -7.53 0.91
C PRO A 311 7.43 -7.58 -0.24
N VAL A 312 7.26 -6.76 -1.26
CA VAL A 312 8.20 -6.67 -2.38
C VAL A 312 9.52 -6.09 -1.92
N ALA A 313 9.51 -4.97 -1.20
CA ALA A 313 10.74 -4.38 -0.64
C ALA A 313 11.48 -5.37 0.30
N LEU A 314 10.75 -6.20 1.07
CA LEU A 314 11.32 -7.27 1.88
C LEU A 314 12.01 -8.33 1.02
N ALA A 315 11.38 -8.76 -0.08
CA ALA A 315 11.94 -9.74 -1.02
C ALA A 315 13.20 -9.19 -1.71
N GLU A 316 13.17 -7.94 -2.17
CA GLU A 316 14.29 -7.24 -2.78
C GLU A 316 15.46 -7.10 -1.79
N GLY A 317 15.19 -6.70 -0.54
CA GLY A 317 16.21 -6.62 0.50
C GLY A 317 16.89 -7.96 0.80
N MET A 318 16.11 -9.05 0.79
CA MET A 318 16.64 -10.41 0.92
C MET A 318 17.49 -10.81 -0.29
N ALA A 319 17.04 -10.48 -1.51
CA ALA A 319 17.77 -10.79 -2.74
C ALA A 319 19.13 -10.09 -2.76
N VAL A 320 19.17 -8.79 -2.40
CA VAL A 320 20.42 -8.02 -2.29
C VAL A 320 21.35 -8.62 -1.25
N ALA A 321 20.88 -8.92 -0.05
CA ALA A 321 21.71 -9.51 1.02
C ALA A 321 22.31 -10.86 0.59
N ARG A 322 21.51 -11.72 -0.06
CA ARG A 322 21.99 -13.01 -0.60
C ARG A 322 22.99 -12.81 -1.74
N ARG A 323 22.68 -11.93 -2.68
CA ARG A 323 23.58 -11.65 -3.81
C ARG A 323 24.99 -11.26 -3.33
N LEU A 324 25.08 -10.38 -2.34
CA LEU A 324 26.35 -9.84 -1.86
C LEU A 324 27.11 -10.81 -0.94
N PHE A 325 26.40 -11.56 -0.07
CA PHE A 325 27.03 -12.28 1.05
C PHE A 325 26.74 -13.79 1.10
N LYS A 326 25.80 -14.27 0.25
CA LYS A 326 25.45 -15.70 0.11
C LYS A 326 24.99 -16.00 -1.32
N PRO A 327 25.87 -15.79 -2.33
CA PRO A 327 25.49 -15.87 -3.76
C PRO A 327 24.93 -17.24 -4.16
N GLU A 328 25.32 -18.32 -3.51
CA GLU A 328 24.77 -19.66 -3.72
C GLU A 328 23.28 -19.78 -3.35
N GLN A 329 22.76 -18.89 -2.50
CA GLN A 329 21.37 -18.83 -2.09
C GLN A 329 20.60 -17.73 -2.83
N TYR A 330 21.24 -16.98 -3.72
CA TYR A 330 20.57 -15.94 -4.48
C TYR A 330 19.47 -16.53 -5.35
N ARG A 331 18.31 -15.87 -5.32
CA ARG A 331 17.19 -16.11 -6.23
C ARG A 331 16.65 -14.75 -6.64
N PRO A 332 16.41 -14.49 -7.93
CA PRO A 332 15.77 -13.27 -8.39
C PRO A 332 14.35 -13.17 -7.79
N VAL A 333 13.90 -11.95 -7.53
CA VAL A 333 12.54 -11.72 -7.10
C VAL A 333 11.60 -11.92 -8.27
N ASP A 334 10.58 -12.75 -8.05
CA ASP A 334 9.50 -12.93 -9.01
C ASP A 334 8.39 -11.94 -8.71
N TYR A 335 8.15 -11.04 -9.65
CA TYR A 335 7.12 -10.00 -9.57
C TYR A 335 5.77 -10.43 -10.16
N GLN A 336 5.64 -11.69 -10.59
CA GLN A 336 4.38 -12.20 -11.11
C GLN A 336 3.47 -12.66 -9.96
N ASN A 337 2.16 -12.51 -10.18
CA ASN A 337 1.15 -13.00 -9.25
C ASN A 337 1.34 -12.52 -7.80
N ILE A 338 1.64 -11.23 -7.61
CA ILE A 338 1.74 -10.63 -6.28
C ILE A 338 0.33 -10.42 -5.72
N PRO A 339 -0.07 -11.13 -4.64
CA PRO A 339 -1.33 -10.87 -3.99
C PRO A 339 -1.36 -9.43 -3.45
N THR A 340 -2.46 -8.74 -3.72
CA THR A 340 -2.63 -7.33 -3.34
C THR A 340 -4.00 -7.15 -2.71
N ALA A 341 -4.06 -6.35 -1.63
CA ALA A 341 -5.32 -5.93 -1.03
C ALA A 341 -5.43 -4.41 -1.01
N VAL A 342 -6.66 -3.92 -1.23
CA VAL A 342 -7.06 -2.54 -0.93
C VAL A 342 -8.04 -2.61 0.23
N PHE A 343 -7.69 -1.96 1.33
CA PHE A 343 -8.51 -1.95 2.54
C PHE A 343 -9.59 -0.87 2.49
N SER A 344 -10.32 -0.84 1.36
CA SER A 344 -11.57 -0.10 1.17
C SER A 344 -12.71 -0.72 1.99
N GLN A 345 -13.89 -0.13 1.94
CA GLN A 345 -15.09 -0.63 2.60
C GLN A 345 -16.23 -0.75 1.56
N PRO A 346 -16.46 -1.97 1.04
CA PRO A 346 -15.82 -3.27 1.32
C PRO A 346 -14.37 -3.39 0.78
N PRO A 347 -13.53 -4.27 1.38
CA PRO A 347 -12.15 -4.46 0.93
C PRO A 347 -12.06 -5.21 -0.41
N ILE A 348 -10.94 -4.98 -1.11
CA ILE A 348 -10.57 -5.69 -2.35
C ILE A 348 -9.41 -6.64 -2.06
N GLY A 349 -9.45 -7.82 -2.70
CA GLY A 349 -8.32 -8.71 -2.85
C GLY A 349 -8.13 -9.06 -4.32
N THR A 350 -6.88 -9.09 -4.80
CA THR A 350 -6.56 -9.42 -6.19
C THR A 350 -5.22 -10.13 -6.30
N VAL A 351 -5.13 -11.08 -7.22
CA VAL A 351 -3.87 -11.74 -7.61
C VAL A 351 -3.93 -12.18 -9.05
N GLY A 352 -2.82 -12.09 -9.77
CA GLY A 352 -2.73 -12.45 -11.18
C GLY A 352 -3.21 -11.34 -12.11
N LEU A 353 -3.57 -11.74 -13.35
CA LEU A 353 -3.97 -10.83 -14.40
C LEU A 353 -5.44 -10.40 -14.25
N THR A 354 -5.71 -9.15 -14.55
CA THR A 354 -7.08 -8.70 -14.80
C THR A 354 -7.58 -9.26 -16.14
N GLU A 355 -8.89 -9.23 -16.37
CA GLU A 355 -9.47 -9.63 -17.68
C GLU A 355 -8.83 -8.82 -18.82
N GLU A 356 -8.69 -7.51 -18.66
CA GLU A 356 -8.11 -6.62 -19.65
C GLU A 356 -6.63 -6.94 -19.93
N GLN A 357 -5.86 -7.24 -18.88
CA GLN A 357 -4.45 -7.61 -19.02
C GLN A 357 -4.29 -8.97 -19.70
N ALA A 358 -5.13 -9.94 -19.38
CA ALA A 358 -5.12 -11.26 -20.01
C ALA A 358 -5.45 -11.18 -21.51
N LEU A 359 -6.48 -10.40 -21.85
CA LEU A 359 -6.83 -10.14 -23.27
C LEU A 359 -5.70 -9.42 -24.01
N GLN A 360 -5.10 -8.39 -23.39
CA GLN A 360 -3.97 -7.65 -23.97
C GLN A 360 -2.73 -8.52 -24.16
N ALA A 361 -2.53 -9.51 -23.28
CA ALA A 361 -1.45 -10.50 -23.41
C ALA A 361 -1.74 -11.57 -24.48
N GLY A 362 -2.93 -11.56 -25.12
CA GLY A 362 -3.31 -12.47 -26.19
C GLY A 362 -3.98 -13.77 -25.72
N HIS A 363 -4.34 -13.88 -24.43
CA HIS A 363 -5.08 -15.04 -23.94
C HIS A 363 -6.53 -15.02 -24.45
N LYS A 364 -7.05 -16.21 -24.76
CA LYS A 364 -8.50 -16.41 -24.87
C LYS A 364 -9.04 -16.71 -23.49
N VAL A 365 -9.86 -15.82 -22.96
CA VAL A 365 -10.31 -15.91 -21.57
C VAL A 365 -11.74 -16.44 -21.47
N GLN A 366 -12.01 -17.21 -20.41
CA GLN A 366 -13.32 -17.47 -19.87
C GLN A 366 -13.41 -16.78 -18.51
N ILE A 367 -14.50 -16.07 -18.28
CA ILE A 367 -14.74 -15.33 -17.05
C ILE A 367 -15.81 -16.04 -16.23
N PHE A 368 -15.51 -16.28 -14.97
CA PHE A 368 -16.46 -16.74 -13.97
C PHE A 368 -16.63 -15.63 -12.96
N GLU A 369 -17.84 -15.15 -12.77
CA GLU A 369 -18.17 -14.04 -11.88
C GLU A 369 -19.42 -14.37 -11.07
N SER A 370 -19.34 -14.15 -9.77
CA SER A 370 -20.47 -14.30 -8.84
C SER A 370 -20.64 -13.05 -8.01
N ARG A 371 -21.91 -12.64 -7.82
CA ARG A 371 -22.30 -11.52 -6.95
C ARG A 371 -23.36 -12.00 -5.99
N PHE A 372 -23.07 -11.94 -4.71
CA PHE A 372 -23.98 -12.42 -3.66
C PHE A 372 -23.92 -11.55 -2.42
N ARG A 373 -24.94 -11.65 -1.58
CA ARG A 373 -24.96 -11.00 -0.27
C ARG A 373 -24.24 -11.90 0.73
N ALA A 374 -23.23 -11.38 1.42
CA ALA A 374 -22.52 -12.13 2.44
C ALA A 374 -23.48 -12.62 3.54
N MET A 375 -23.32 -13.87 4.01
CA MET A 375 -24.22 -14.48 4.99
C MET A 375 -24.40 -13.61 6.24
N LYS A 376 -23.34 -12.99 6.73
CA LYS A 376 -23.38 -12.08 7.88
C LYS A 376 -24.40 -10.94 7.70
N LEU A 377 -24.59 -10.45 6.48
CA LEU A 377 -25.47 -9.33 6.18
C LEU A 377 -26.94 -9.72 5.99
N THR A 378 -27.25 -11.04 5.87
CA THR A 378 -28.61 -11.50 5.57
C THR A 378 -29.61 -11.21 6.70
N LEU A 379 -29.14 -11.03 7.93
CA LEU A 379 -29.97 -10.67 9.09
C LEU A 379 -30.02 -9.14 9.35
N THR A 380 -29.47 -8.34 8.43
CA THR A 380 -29.44 -6.88 8.54
C THR A 380 -30.18 -6.22 7.37
N ASP A 381 -30.35 -4.93 7.37
CA ASP A 381 -30.91 -4.18 6.23
C ASP A 381 -29.85 -3.75 5.20
N ILE A 382 -28.58 -4.02 5.48
CA ILE A 382 -27.44 -3.64 4.62
C ILE A 382 -27.49 -4.42 3.31
N GLN A 383 -27.44 -3.69 2.18
CA GLN A 383 -27.58 -4.24 0.82
C GLN A 383 -26.24 -4.43 0.10
N GLU A 384 -25.14 -4.46 0.86
CA GLU A 384 -23.79 -4.69 0.32
C GLU A 384 -23.70 -6.10 -0.32
N LYS A 385 -23.04 -6.15 -1.49
CA LYS A 385 -22.78 -7.42 -2.20
C LYS A 385 -21.28 -7.69 -2.27
N THR A 386 -20.96 -8.96 -2.15
CA THR A 386 -19.64 -9.51 -2.46
C THR A 386 -19.56 -9.81 -3.95
N LEU A 387 -18.43 -9.47 -4.57
CA LEU A 387 -18.05 -9.89 -5.92
C LEU A 387 -16.88 -10.86 -5.82
N MET A 388 -16.95 -11.97 -6.54
CA MET A 388 -15.83 -12.88 -6.80
C MET A 388 -15.72 -13.17 -8.29
N LYS A 389 -14.46 -13.18 -8.80
CA LYS A 389 -14.17 -13.33 -10.21
C LYS A 389 -12.92 -14.18 -10.42
N LEU A 390 -13.00 -15.11 -11.37
CA LEU A 390 -11.88 -15.85 -11.93
C LEU A 390 -11.69 -15.46 -13.40
N VAL A 391 -10.43 -15.25 -13.77
CA VAL A 391 -9.98 -15.10 -15.16
C VAL A 391 -9.27 -16.38 -15.53
N VAL A 392 -9.77 -17.13 -16.49
CA VAL A 392 -9.28 -18.46 -16.87
C VAL A 392 -8.86 -18.45 -18.34
N ASP A 393 -7.71 -19.04 -18.64
CA ASP A 393 -7.26 -19.26 -20.01
C ASP A 393 -8.06 -20.40 -20.63
N ALA A 394 -8.80 -20.12 -21.70
CA ALA A 394 -9.69 -21.10 -22.34
C ALA A 394 -8.93 -22.24 -23.06
N GLU A 395 -7.63 -22.05 -23.38
CA GLU A 395 -6.84 -23.06 -24.08
C GLU A 395 -6.11 -24.01 -23.12
N THR A 396 -5.68 -23.48 -21.98
CA THR A 396 -4.86 -24.23 -21.02
C THR A 396 -5.58 -24.57 -19.72
N ASP A 397 -6.79 -24.07 -19.53
CA ASP A 397 -7.57 -24.15 -18.28
C ASP A 397 -6.89 -23.50 -17.06
N LYS A 398 -5.76 -22.80 -17.23
CA LYS A 398 -5.06 -22.15 -16.13
C LYS A 398 -5.85 -20.96 -15.60
N VAL A 399 -5.90 -20.84 -14.28
CA VAL A 399 -6.42 -19.65 -13.62
C VAL A 399 -5.35 -18.57 -13.71
N LEU A 400 -5.62 -17.50 -14.47
CA LEU A 400 -4.73 -16.36 -14.70
C LEU A 400 -4.90 -15.28 -13.65
N GLY A 401 -6.10 -15.15 -13.07
CA GLY A 401 -6.39 -14.13 -12.08
C GLY A 401 -7.55 -14.49 -11.18
N CYS A 402 -7.46 -14.06 -9.92
CA CYS A 402 -8.52 -14.13 -8.92
C CYS A 402 -8.74 -12.74 -8.32
N HIS A 403 -10.00 -12.29 -8.30
CA HIS A 403 -10.37 -10.96 -7.82
C HIS A 403 -11.59 -11.04 -6.92
N MET A 404 -11.61 -10.25 -5.86
CA MET A 404 -12.71 -10.22 -4.91
C MET A 404 -12.93 -8.80 -4.37
N VAL A 405 -14.19 -8.45 -4.15
CA VAL A 405 -14.63 -7.31 -3.35
C VAL A 405 -15.57 -7.85 -2.28
N GLY A 406 -15.25 -7.68 -1.03
CA GLY A 406 -16.08 -8.15 0.08
C GLY A 406 -15.27 -8.47 1.34
N PRO A 407 -15.94 -8.88 2.42
CA PRO A 407 -15.29 -9.20 3.68
C PRO A 407 -14.18 -10.24 3.50
N ASP A 408 -13.09 -10.08 4.26
CA ASP A 408 -11.92 -10.98 4.29
C ASP A 408 -11.17 -11.14 2.96
N ALA A 409 -11.42 -10.27 1.96
CA ALA A 409 -10.82 -10.38 0.63
C ALA A 409 -9.29 -10.50 0.67
N GLY A 410 -8.60 -9.73 1.54
CA GLY A 410 -7.15 -9.79 1.68
C GLY A 410 -6.64 -11.13 2.21
N GLU A 411 -7.36 -11.73 3.16
CA GLU A 411 -7.00 -13.03 3.75
C GLU A 411 -7.22 -14.18 2.75
N ILE A 412 -8.34 -14.15 2.03
CA ILE A 412 -8.69 -15.16 1.04
C ILE A 412 -7.71 -15.14 -0.13
N ILE A 413 -7.43 -13.95 -0.68
CA ILE A 413 -6.56 -13.78 -1.84
C ILE A 413 -5.11 -14.22 -1.56
N GLN A 414 -4.63 -14.11 -0.31
CA GLN A 414 -3.31 -14.58 0.05
C GLN A 414 -3.15 -16.09 -0.22
N GLY A 415 -4.16 -16.89 0.11
CA GLY A 415 -4.16 -18.34 -0.16
C GLY A 415 -4.21 -18.65 -1.67
N LEU A 416 -5.04 -17.92 -2.42
CA LEU A 416 -5.16 -18.08 -3.87
C LEU A 416 -3.89 -17.69 -4.62
N GLY A 417 -3.09 -16.77 -4.07
CA GLY A 417 -1.77 -16.45 -4.61
C GLY A 417 -0.83 -17.66 -4.68
N ILE A 418 -0.92 -18.58 -3.73
CA ILE A 418 -0.15 -19.83 -3.75
C ILE A 418 -0.62 -20.74 -4.88
N ALA A 419 -1.95 -20.86 -5.07
CA ALA A 419 -2.53 -21.66 -6.14
C ALA A 419 -2.12 -21.16 -7.53
N LEU A 420 -2.19 -19.84 -7.78
CA LEU A 420 -1.73 -19.24 -9.05
C LEU A 420 -0.23 -19.43 -9.25
N LYS A 421 0.57 -19.31 -8.21
CA LYS A 421 2.01 -19.55 -8.26
C LYS A 421 2.34 -21.00 -8.63
N ALA A 422 1.52 -21.95 -8.18
CA ALA A 422 1.63 -23.36 -8.53
C ALA A 422 1.07 -23.69 -9.95
N GLY A 423 0.43 -22.72 -10.62
CA GLY A 423 -0.15 -22.90 -11.96
C GLY A 423 -1.46 -23.69 -11.95
N ALA A 424 -2.27 -23.53 -10.91
CA ALA A 424 -3.53 -24.24 -10.74
C ALA A 424 -4.51 -23.97 -11.90
N THR A 425 -5.24 -25.01 -12.29
CA THR A 425 -6.26 -24.97 -13.36
C THR A 425 -7.66 -24.75 -12.78
N LYS A 426 -8.60 -24.33 -13.62
CA LYS A 426 -10.03 -24.21 -13.24
C LYS A 426 -10.60 -25.56 -12.80
N LEU A 427 -10.21 -26.65 -13.48
CA LEU A 427 -10.60 -28.00 -13.08
C LEU A 427 -10.16 -28.30 -11.64
N GLN A 428 -8.93 -27.94 -11.25
CA GLN A 428 -8.45 -28.14 -9.88
C GLN A 428 -9.23 -27.30 -8.86
N PHE A 429 -9.62 -26.06 -9.21
CA PHE A 429 -10.55 -25.28 -8.40
C PHE A 429 -11.88 -26.01 -8.24
N ASP A 430 -12.43 -26.55 -9.34
CA ASP A 430 -13.71 -27.24 -9.35
C ASP A 430 -13.73 -28.55 -8.56
N GLU A 431 -12.62 -29.27 -8.53
CA GLU A 431 -12.45 -30.51 -7.78
C GLU A 431 -12.11 -30.29 -6.30
N THR A 432 -11.76 -29.05 -5.93
CA THR A 432 -11.45 -28.71 -4.53
C THR A 432 -12.73 -28.63 -3.71
N ILE A 433 -12.79 -29.39 -2.63
CA ILE A 433 -13.92 -29.35 -1.70
C ILE A 433 -13.89 -28.04 -0.92
N GLY A 434 -14.98 -27.26 -0.99
CA GLY A 434 -15.10 -25.97 -0.29
C GLY A 434 -15.24 -26.14 1.22
N VAL A 435 -14.82 -25.13 1.96
CA VAL A 435 -15.10 -25.03 3.41
C VAL A 435 -16.46 -24.38 3.58
N HIS A 436 -17.44 -25.16 4.06
CA HIS A 436 -18.82 -24.69 4.21
C HIS A 436 -19.20 -24.44 5.69
N PRO A 437 -19.93 -23.32 6.00
CA PRO A 437 -20.28 -22.22 5.09
C PRO A 437 -19.26 -21.08 5.15
N THR A 438 -18.64 -20.73 4.04
CA THR A 438 -17.73 -19.58 3.92
C THR A 438 -17.94 -18.84 2.60
N ALA A 439 -17.56 -17.57 2.52
CA ALA A 439 -17.55 -16.85 1.25
C ALA A 439 -16.50 -17.42 0.28
N ALA A 440 -15.37 -17.92 0.80
CA ALA A 440 -14.26 -18.42 -0.01
C ALA A 440 -14.62 -19.64 -0.87
N GLU A 441 -15.63 -20.46 -0.46
CA GLU A 441 -16.08 -21.62 -1.24
C GLU A 441 -16.61 -21.24 -2.61
N GLU A 442 -17.05 -19.98 -2.80
CA GLU A 442 -17.51 -19.50 -4.10
C GLU A 442 -16.44 -19.62 -5.18
N PHE A 443 -15.16 -19.44 -4.86
CA PHE A 443 -14.06 -19.63 -5.81
C PHE A 443 -13.97 -21.07 -6.36
N VAL A 444 -14.47 -22.07 -5.64
CA VAL A 444 -14.46 -23.48 -6.05
C VAL A 444 -15.85 -23.98 -6.47
N THR A 445 -16.87 -23.13 -6.39
CA THR A 445 -18.25 -23.49 -6.78
C THR A 445 -18.76 -22.75 -8.02
N MET A 446 -18.06 -21.73 -8.51
CA MET A 446 -18.41 -21.05 -9.77
C MET A 446 -18.21 -21.99 -10.97
N ARG A 447 -19.29 -22.61 -11.48
CA ARG A 447 -19.27 -23.60 -12.59
C ARG A 447 -19.68 -23.00 -13.93
N THR A 448 -20.39 -21.90 -13.94
CA THR A 448 -20.96 -21.31 -15.16
C THR A 448 -20.07 -20.18 -15.66
N VAL A 449 -19.67 -20.29 -16.93
CA VAL A 449 -18.99 -19.20 -17.63
C VAL A 449 -19.93 -18.00 -17.73
N THR A 450 -19.50 -16.85 -17.29
CA THR A 450 -20.27 -15.60 -17.34
C THR A 450 -20.13 -14.93 -18.70
N ARG A 451 -18.95 -14.93 -19.28
CA ARG A 451 -18.62 -14.43 -20.62
C ARG A 451 -17.30 -14.97 -21.12
#